data_f2dc4d8887a3217e60da0faa12cf2a3e
#
_entry.id   f2dc4d8887a3217e60da0faa12cf2a3e
#
_cell.length_a   1.000
_cell.length_b   1.000
_cell.length_c   1.000
_cell.angle_alpha   90.00
_cell.angle_beta   90.00
_cell.angle_gamma   90.00
#
_symmetry.space_group_name_H-M   'P 1'
#
loop_
_entity.id
_entity.type
_entity.pdbx_description
1 polymer ?
#
loop_
_entity_poly.entity_id
_entity_poly.type
_entity_poly.pdbx_seq_one_letter_code
_entity_poly.pdbx_strand_id
1 'polypeptide(L)'
;MSFRDDVLAGLAVRPRAIPARWFYDRQGSELFEAITRLPEYYPTCTEAAILEKACAELADEVGRGLAVVEFGSGSSTKTRVLIRCVEPATYLPIDISGDFLREAAAEVASEFSGVQVIPFEADFMRPLALPKAVAGSRKFGFFPGSTIGNLEPAGAVDLLRAMRGSLGEGARLLIGMDRVKDQDVLLAAYDDAEGVTAAFNLNLLARINRELEGDVPLDAFRHRAVWNEGASRIEMHLEAARDVAFTAAGERFAMAAGETVHTENSHKYTPEAARLLLRAGGWEPVREWIDERGWFSVILAEARPPAAAP
;
A
#
# COMPACT_ATOMS: atom_id res chain seq x y z
N MET A 1 14.47 -4.85 9.70
CA MET A 1 15.68 -4.11 9.33
C MET A 1 15.39 -2.62 9.49
N SER A 2 16.37 -1.82 9.94
CA SER A 2 16.22 -0.37 10.08
C SER A 2 16.33 0.32 8.71
N PHE A 3 15.96 1.62 8.64
CA PHE A 3 16.17 2.42 7.41
C PHE A 3 17.64 2.41 6.98
N ARG A 4 18.56 2.57 7.95
CA ARG A 4 20.01 2.50 7.72
C ARG A 4 20.41 1.17 7.08
N ASP A 5 19.95 0.05 7.64
CA ASP A 5 20.35 -1.28 7.15
C ASP A 5 19.86 -1.54 5.73
N ASP A 6 18.61 -1.17 5.42
CA ASP A 6 18.02 -1.35 4.09
C ASP A 6 18.70 -0.45 3.04
N VAL A 7 19.03 0.79 3.39
CA VAL A 7 19.76 1.71 2.49
C VAL A 7 21.15 1.17 2.19
N LEU A 8 21.92 0.77 3.21
CA LEU A 8 23.27 0.22 3.01
C LEU A 8 23.23 -1.07 2.19
N ALA A 9 22.37 -2.01 2.54
CA ALA A 9 22.24 -3.26 1.80
C ALA A 9 21.79 -3.03 0.34
N GLY A 10 20.79 -2.15 0.14
CA GLY A 10 20.23 -1.88 -1.18
C GLY A 10 21.17 -1.12 -2.12
N LEU A 11 22.00 -0.21 -1.59
CA LEU A 11 22.99 0.52 -2.38
C LEU A 11 24.26 -0.31 -2.67
N ALA A 12 24.59 -1.30 -1.83
CA ALA A 12 25.79 -2.13 -1.98
C ALA A 12 25.70 -3.17 -3.10
N VAL A 13 24.47 -3.62 -3.43
CA VAL A 13 24.23 -4.68 -4.43
C VAL A 13 23.82 -4.13 -5.79
N ARG A 14 23.84 -4.97 -6.83
CA ARG A 14 23.28 -4.65 -8.14
C ARG A 14 22.33 -5.77 -8.60
N PRO A 15 21.16 -5.42 -9.13
CA PRO A 15 20.59 -4.07 -9.25
C PRO A 15 20.33 -3.44 -7.87
N ARG A 16 20.52 -2.13 -7.77
CA ARG A 16 20.30 -1.39 -6.52
C ARG A 16 18.80 -1.25 -6.27
N ALA A 17 18.39 -1.40 -5.00
CA ALA A 17 16.99 -1.19 -4.62
C ALA A 17 16.86 -0.74 -3.16
N ILE A 18 15.90 0.13 -2.89
CA ILE A 18 15.53 0.54 -1.53
C ILE A 18 14.03 0.30 -1.36
N PRO A 19 13.58 -0.39 -0.30
CA PRO A 19 12.17 -0.74 -0.12
C PRO A 19 11.24 0.48 -0.04
N ALA A 20 10.10 0.43 -0.73
CA ALA A 20 9.10 1.49 -0.83
C ALA A 20 8.55 1.97 0.52
N ARG A 21 8.56 1.13 1.56
CA ARG A 21 8.12 1.52 2.91
C ARG A 21 8.86 2.74 3.45
N TRP A 22 10.04 3.06 2.92
CA TRP A 22 10.84 4.20 3.34
C TRP A 22 10.47 5.51 2.67
N PHE A 23 9.52 5.51 1.76
CA PHE A 23 8.94 6.74 1.24
C PHE A 23 8.15 7.52 2.30
N TYR A 24 7.48 6.81 3.21
CA TYR A 24 6.45 7.35 4.12
C TYR A 24 7.03 7.93 5.41
N ASP A 25 7.95 8.90 5.27
CA ASP A 25 8.17 9.88 6.33
C ASP A 25 7.06 10.96 6.26
N ARG A 26 7.09 11.96 7.12
CA ARG A 26 6.06 13.01 7.13
C ARG A 26 5.93 13.69 5.76
N GLN A 27 7.05 14.13 5.17
CA GLN A 27 7.07 14.78 3.86
C GLN A 27 6.59 13.83 2.75
N GLY A 28 7.01 12.58 2.77
CA GLY A 28 6.57 11.59 1.81
C GLY A 28 5.06 11.28 1.92
N SER A 29 4.53 11.22 3.13
CA SER A 29 3.09 11.05 3.35
C SER A 29 2.28 12.23 2.81
N GLU A 30 2.73 13.47 3.02
CA GLU A 30 2.11 14.67 2.46
C GLU A 30 2.17 14.69 0.91
N LEU A 31 3.31 14.27 0.32
CA LEU A 31 3.46 14.14 -1.12
C LEU A 31 2.56 13.03 -1.69
N PHE A 32 2.44 11.89 -1.00
CA PHE A 32 1.54 10.83 -1.42
C PHE A 32 0.07 11.28 -1.38
N GLU A 33 -0.33 12.04 -0.35
CA GLU A 33 -1.66 12.65 -0.34
C GLU A 33 -1.89 13.60 -1.52
N ALA A 34 -0.87 14.37 -1.92
CA ALA A 34 -0.95 15.20 -3.12
C ALA A 34 -1.11 14.34 -4.39
N ILE A 35 -0.35 13.25 -4.53
CA ILE A 35 -0.49 12.27 -5.63
C ILE A 35 -1.93 11.77 -5.72
N THR A 36 -2.56 11.41 -4.60
CA THR A 36 -3.94 10.86 -4.61
C THR A 36 -5.00 11.83 -5.16
N ARG A 37 -4.67 13.12 -5.30
CA ARG A 37 -5.55 14.17 -5.82
C ARG A 37 -5.29 14.48 -7.31
N LEU A 38 -4.22 13.93 -7.88
CA LEU A 38 -3.90 14.16 -9.29
C LEU A 38 -4.91 13.47 -10.21
N PRO A 39 -5.29 14.09 -11.31
CA PRO A 39 -6.23 13.50 -12.27
C PRO A 39 -5.67 12.22 -12.92
N GLU A 40 -4.34 12.13 -13.10
CA GLU A 40 -3.66 10.97 -13.66
C GLU A 40 -3.64 9.79 -12.67
N TYR A 41 -3.65 10.05 -11.35
CA TYR A 41 -3.62 9.00 -10.33
C TYR A 41 -5.02 8.44 -10.07
N TYR A 42 -5.57 7.74 -11.05
CA TYR A 42 -6.92 7.16 -11.04
C TYR A 42 -7.21 6.17 -9.89
N PRO A 43 -6.23 5.44 -9.27
CA PRO A 43 -6.57 4.35 -8.33
C PRO A 43 -7.43 4.81 -7.16
N THR A 44 -7.13 5.97 -6.57
CA THR A 44 -7.84 6.46 -5.39
C THR A 44 -9.31 6.81 -5.67
N CYS A 45 -9.57 7.60 -6.70
CA CYS A 45 -10.94 8.02 -7.04
C CYS A 45 -11.76 6.85 -7.60
N THR A 46 -11.13 5.96 -8.38
CA THR A 46 -11.80 4.78 -8.94
C THR A 46 -12.24 3.81 -7.86
N GLU A 47 -11.34 3.48 -6.91
CA GLU A 47 -11.67 2.60 -5.79
C GLU A 47 -12.76 3.20 -4.90
N ALA A 48 -12.68 4.50 -4.58
CA ALA A 48 -13.71 5.18 -3.80
C ALA A 48 -15.09 5.11 -4.49
N ALA A 49 -15.15 5.35 -5.79
CA ALA A 49 -16.39 5.26 -6.57
C ALA A 49 -16.96 3.84 -6.62
N ILE A 50 -16.10 2.80 -6.69
CA ILE A 50 -16.54 1.40 -6.59
C ILE A 50 -17.15 1.14 -5.21
N LEU A 51 -16.49 1.56 -4.14
CA LEU A 51 -16.99 1.39 -2.77
C LEU A 51 -18.33 2.08 -2.54
N GLU A 52 -18.51 3.31 -3.04
CA GLU A 52 -19.75 4.03 -2.95
C GLU A 52 -20.91 3.31 -3.67
N LYS A 53 -20.67 2.83 -4.90
CA LYS A 53 -21.65 2.06 -5.68
C LYS A 53 -21.98 0.71 -5.03
N ALA A 54 -20.99 0.04 -4.46
CA ALA A 54 -21.12 -1.28 -3.84
C ALA A 54 -21.65 -1.23 -2.40
N CYS A 55 -21.84 -0.05 -1.82
CA CYS A 55 -22.07 0.16 -0.40
C CYS A 55 -23.24 -0.70 0.16
N ALA A 56 -24.41 -0.70 -0.47
CA ALA A 56 -25.56 -1.47 -0.02
C ALA A 56 -25.29 -2.98 -0.07
N GLU A 57 -24.76 -3.47 -1.18
CA GLU A 57 -24.41 -4.87 -1.36
C GLU A 57 -23.33 -5.33 -0.37
N LEU A 58 -22.34 -4.48 -0.13
CA LEU A 58 -21.28 -4.77 0.83
C LEU A 58 -21.81 -4.86 2.26
N ALA A 59 -22.71 -3.94 2.65
CA ALA A 59 -23.36 -3.97 3.96
C ALA A 59 -24.19 -5.25 4.17
N ASP A 60 -24.90 -5.70 3.15
CA ASP A 60 -25.68 -6.95 3.19
C ASP A 60 -24.75 -8.17 3.32
N GLU A 61 -23.63 -8.18 2.61
CA GLU A 61 -22.67 -9.28 2.65
C GLU A 61 -21.96 -9.40 4.01
N VAL A 62 -21.45 -8.29 4.56
CA VAL A 62 -20.60 -8.34 5.76
C VAL A 62 -21.37 -8.10 7.05
N GLY A 63 -22.54 -7.45 6.98
CA GLY A 63 -23.34 -7.03 8.13
C GLY A 63 -22.74 -5.82 8.85
N ARG A 64 -23.41 -5.39 9.93
CA ARG A 64 -23.06 -4.22 10.73
C ARG A 64 -22.47 -4.59 12.08
N GLY A 65 -21.96 -3.60 12.82
CA GLY A 65 -21.47 -3.76 14.19
C GLY A 65 -20.21 -4.61 14.35
N LEU A 66 -19.47 -4.83 13.27
CA LEU A 66 -18.20 -5.57 13.25
C LEU A 66 -17.02 -4.68 13.64
N ALA A 67 -15.82 -5.28 13.79
CA ALA A 67 -14.57 -4.56 13.92
C ALA A 67 -13.89 -4.49 12.55
N VAL A 68 -13.81 -3.30 11.97
CA VAL A 68 -13.00 -3.05 10.75
C VAL A 68 -11.53 -2.94 11.16
N VAL A 69 -10.68 -3.76 10.54
CA VAL A 69 -9.23 -3.75 10.71
C VAL A 69 -8.62 -3.33 9.38
N GLU A 70 -8.08 -2.13 9.32
CA GLU A 70 -7.46 -1.59 8.11
C GLU A 70 -5.95 -1.71 8.17
N PHE A 71 -5.36 -2.32 7.15
CA PHE A 71 -3.93 -2.51 7.02
C PHE A 71 -3.33 -1.44 6.10
N GLY A 72 -2.48 -0.57 6.65
CA GLY A 72 -1.93 0.58 5.93
C GLY A 72 -2.97 1.69 5.76
N SER A 73 -3.36 2.32 6.86
CA SER A 73 -4.52 3.21 6.90
C SER A 73 -4.31 4.61 6.30
N GLY A 74 -3.15 4.93 5.76
CA GLY A 74 -2.83 6.16 5.02
C GLY A 74 -3.85 7.31 5.10
N SER A 75 -4.18 7.94 3.97
CA SER A 75 -5.24 8.95 3.91
C SER A 75 -6.63 8.29 3.94
N SER A 76 -7.45 8.68 4.91
CA SER A 76 -8.70 7.99 5.27
C SER A 76 -9.92 8.24 4.34
N THR A 77 -9.73 8.68 3.09
CA THR A 77 -10.88 8.96 2.19
C THR A 77 -11.74 7.71 1.94
N LYS A 78 -11.13 6.60 1.55
CA LYS A 78 -11.80 5.31 1.28
C LYS A 78 -12.37 4.69 2.56
N THR A 79 -11.66 4.88 3.67
CA THR A 79 -12.09 4.47 5.01
C THR A 79 -13.42 5.11 5.40
N ARG A 80 -13.57 6.42 5.16
CA ARG A 80 -14.82 7.14 5.43
C ARG A 80 -16.00 6.56 4.65
N VAL A 81 -15.80 6.22 3.39
CA VAL A 81 -16.82 5.53 2.58
C VAL A 81 -17.18 4.19 3.22
N LEU A 82 -16.18 3.37 3.54
CA LEU A 82 -16.40 2.05 4.14
C LEU A 82 -17.15 2.15 5.47
N ILE A 83 -16.74 3.04 6.39
CA ILE A 83 -17.38 3.20 7.70
C ILE A 83 -18.86 3.56 7.55
N ARG A 84 -19.21 4.45 6.61
CA ARG A 84 -20.62 4.79 6.33
C ARG A 84 -21.42 3.60 5.81
N CYS A 85 -20.78 2.71 5.04
CA CYS A 85 -21.44 1.54 4.48
C CYS A 85 -21.71 0.46 5.53
N VAL A 86 -20.70 0.08 6.31
CA VAL A 86 -20.80 -1.10 7.17
C VAL A 86 -21.09 -0.78 8.63
N GLU A 87 -21.13 0.50 9.00
CA GLU A 87 -21.44 0.99 10.35
C GLU A 87 -20.76 0.13 11.43
N PRO A 88 -19.40 0.11 11.48
CA PRO A 88 -18.67 -0.76 12.38
C PRO A 88 -18.82 -0.28 13.84
N ALA A 89 -18.81 -1.20 14.80
CA ALA A 89 -18.71 -0.84 16.21
C ALA A 89 -17.30 -0.34 16.57
N THR A 90 -16.28 -0.89 15.89
CA THR A 90 -14.88 -0.54 16.13
C THR A 90 -14.14 -0.40 14.80
N TYR A 91 -13.29 0.62 14.70
CA TYR A 91 -12.32 0.81 13.62
C TYR A 91 -10.91 0.75 14.18
N LEU A 92 -10.10 -0.17 13.66
CA LEU A 92 -8.73 -0.44 14.06
C LEU A 92 -7.80 -0.15 12.86
N PRO A 93 -7.35 1.09 12.67
CA PRO A 93 -6.34 1.39 11.67
C PRO A 93 -4.97 0.90 12.14
N ILE A 94 -4.21 0.26 11.22
CA ILE A 94 -2.86 -0.24 11.46
C ILE A 94 -1.90 0.43 10.50
N ASP A 95 -0.84 1.03 11.01
CA ASP A 95 0.25 1.60 10.22
C ASP A 95 1.56 1.58 11.03
N ILE A 96 2.69 1.69 10.33
CA ILE A 96 4.02 1.83 10.95
C ILE A 96 4.34 3.29 11.31
N SER A 97 3.64 4.26 10.72
CA SER A 97 3.83 5.71 10.90
C SER A 97 2.96 6.22 12.04
N GLY A 98 3.36 5.97 13.29
CA GLY A 98 2.55 6.15 14.47
C GLY A 98 1.96 7.55 14.69
N ASP A 99 2.69 8.63 14.39
CA ASP A 99 2.19 10.02 14.55
C ASP A 99 1.11 10.33 13.52
N PHE A 100 1.35 10.02 12.25
CA PHE A 100 0.39 10.21 11.18
C PHE A 100 -0.87 9.35 11.39
N LEU A 101 -0.69 8.11 11.84
CA LEU A 101 -1.78 7.21 12.20
C LEU A 101 -2.69 7.81 13.29
N ARG A 102 -2.10 8.38 14.34
CA ARG A 102 -2.86 9.00 15.45
C ARG A 102 -3.63 10.23 15.00
N GLU A 103 -3.04 11.07 14.16
CA GLU A 103 -3.69 12.26 13.59
C GLU A 103 -4.90 11.83 12.74
N ALA A 104 -4.72 10.91 11.78
CA ALA A 104 -5.79 10.40 10.93
C ALA A 104 -6.90 9.69 11.73
N ALA A 105 -6.54 8.92 12.74
CA ALA A 105 -7.50 8.25 13.62
C ALA A 105 -8.35 9.24 14.44
N ALA A 106 -7.74 10.33 14.90
CA ALA A 106 -8.47 11.37 15.63
C ALA A 106 -9.50 12.10 14.74
N GLU A 107 -9.17 12.34 13.48
CA GLU A 107 -10.13 12.90 12.50
C GLU A 107 -11.33 11.97 12.29
N VAL A 108 -11.07 10.67 12.06
CA VAL A 108 -12.13 9.65 11.91
C VAL A 108 -13.00 9.58 13.16
N ALA A 109 -12.40 9.58 14.37
CA ALA A 109 -13.13 9.56 15.62
C ALA A 109 -14.02 10.79 15.81
N SER A 110 -13.59 11.96 15.36
CA SER A 110 -14.39 13.19 15.42
C SER A 110 -15.57 13.17 14.46
N GLU A 111 -15.42 12.57 13.28
CA GLU A 111 -16.48 12.47 12.26
C GLU A 111 -17.50 11.37 12.59
N PHE A 112 -17.05 10.25 13.18
CA PHE A 112 -17.87 9.07 13.45
C PHE A 112 -17.99 8.78 14.96
N SER A 113 -18.71 9.62 15.69
CA SER A 113 -18.84 9.53 17.15
C SER A 113 -19.43 8.21 17.68
N GLY A 114 -20.11 7.43 16.84
CA GLY A 114 -20.65 6.11 17.16
C GLY A 114 -19.65 4.96 16.99
N VAL A 115 -18.44 5.22 16.48
CA VAL A 115 -17.43 4.22 16.18
C VAL A 115 -16.26 4.32 17.17
N GLN A 116 -15.92 3.23 17.83
CA GLN A 116 -14.72 3.20 18.66
C GLN A 116 -13.46 3.12 17.76
N VAL A 117 -12.68 4.19 17.69
CA VAL A 117 -11.43 4.22 16.90
C VAL A 117 -10.24 3.86 17.79
N ILE A 118 -9.45 2.87 17.37
CA ILE A 118 -8.30 2.35 18.13
C ILE A 118 -7.08 2.32 17.19
N PRO A 119 -6.25 3.36 17.11
CA PRO A 119 -5.02 3.33 16.31
C PRO A 119 -4.04 2.29 16.86
N PHE A 120 -3.47 1.47 15.98
CA PHE A 120 -2.56 0.40 16.35
C PHE A 120 -1.28 0.49 15.51
N GLU A 121 -0.23 1.04 16.11
CA GLU A 121 1.08 1.15 15.47
C GLU A 121 1.75 -0.23 15.42
N ALA A 122 1.86 -0.83 14.23
CA ALA A 122 2.45 -2.14 14.04
C ALA A 122 2.90 -2.38 12.60
N ASP A 123 3.89 -3.26 12.42
CA ASP A 123 4.26 -3.84 11.13
C ASP A 123 3.36 -5.04 10.81
N PHE A 124 2.42 -4.86 9.90
CA PHE A 124 1.44 -5.89 9.51
C PHE A 124 1.98 -6.96 8.54
N MET A 125 3.27 -6.89 8.17
CA MET A 125 3.92 -7.93 7.36
C MET A 125 4.00 -9.29 8.06
N ARG A 126 3.64 -9.34 9.34
CA ARG A 126 3.59 -10.55 10.17
C ARG A 126 2.24 -10.64 10.88
N PRO A 127 1.81 -11.86 11.29
CA PRO A 127 0.58 -12.00 12.07
C PRO A 127 0.65 -11.17 13.36
N LEU A 128 -0.39 -10.39 13.61
CA LEU A 128 -0.47 -9.49 14.75
C LEU A 128 -1.42 -10.04 15.82
N ALA A 129 -1.03 -9.90 17.07
CA ALA A 129 -1.94 -10.05 18.19
C ALA A 129 -2.76 -8.75 18.34
N LEU A 130 -3.96 -8.73 17.77
CA LEU A 130 -4.81 -7.55 17.79
C LEU A 130 -5.23 -7.19 19.22
N PRO A 131 -5.52 -5.91 19.52
CA PRO A 131 -5.96 -5.45 20.83
C PRO A 131 -7.15 -6.23 21.37
N LYS A 132 -7.17 -6.45 22.72
CA LYS A 132 -8.25 -7.17 23.40
C LYS A 132 -9.64 -6.57 23.14
N ALA A 133 -9.71 -5.29 22.88
CA ALA A 133 -10.94 -4.59 22.56
C ALA A 133 -11.70 -5.18 21.34
N VAL A 134 -11.01 -5.83 20.40
CA VAL A 134 -11.60 -6.49 19.22
C VAL A 134 -11.57 -8.02 19.30
N ALA A 135 -11.17 -8.62 20.43
CA ALA A 135 -10.99 -10.07 20.56
C ALA A 135 -12.28 -10.87 20.33
N GLY A 136 -13.41 -10.38 20.82
CA GLY A 136 -14.73 -11.03 20.70
C GLY A 136 -15.55 -10.58 19.49
N SER A 137 -15.05 -9.65 18.68
CA SER A 137 -15.77 -9.08 17.56
C SER A 137 -15.56 -9.90 16.28
N ARG A 138 -16.58 -9.92 15.41
CA ARG A 138 -16.38 -10.34 14.02
C ARG A 138 -15.45 -9.33 13.36
N LYS A 139 -14.34 -9.81 12.81
CA LYS A 139 -13.32 -8.97 12.19
C LYS A 139 -13.53 -8.90 10.70
N PHE A 140 -13.42 -7.69 10.18
CA PHE A 140 -13.50 -7.40 8.76
C PHE A 140 -12.23 -6.65 8.35
N GLY A 141 -11.38 -7.31 7.58
CA GLY A 141 -10.14 -6.74 7.06
C GLY A 141 -10.43 -5.77 5.92
N PHE A 142 -9.71 -4.66 5.89
CA PHE A 142 -9.73 -3.70 4.79
C PHE A 142 -8.29 -3.41 4.35
N PHE A 143 -8.01 -3.62 3.06
CA PHE A 143 -6.70 -3.39 2.48
C PHE A 143 -6.83 -2.68 1.13
N PRO A 144 -7.04 -1.36 1.15
CA PRO A 144 -7.28 -0.57 -0.06
C PRO A 144 -6.00 -0.15 -0.78
N GLY A 145 -6.19 0.55 -1.92
CA GLY A 145 -5.13 1.28 -2.61
C GLY A 145 -4.26 0.45 -3.53
N SER A 146 -4.60 -0.83 -3.71
CA SER A 146 -3.73 -1.77 -4.42
C SER A 146 -2.31 -1.88 -3.80
N THR A 147 -2.19 -1.58 -2.51
CA THR A 147 -0.93 -1.64 -1.74
C THR A 147 -0.27 -3.03 -1.81
N ILE A 148 -1.07 -4.08 -1.99
CA ILE A 148 -0.57 -5.45 -2.25
C ILE A 148 0.35 -5.51 -3.47
N GLY A 149 0.16 -4.62 -4.44
CA GLY A 149 0.97 -4.52 -5.66
C GLY A 149 2.39 -4.04 -5.42
N ASN A 150 2.70 -3.46 -4.27
CA ASN A 150 4.05 -3.01 -3.95
C ASN A 150 4.97 -4.16 -3.55
N LEU A 151 4.43 -5.35 -3.36
CA LEU A 151 5.16 -6.54 -2.94
C LEU A 151 5.45 -7.48 -4.10
N GLU A 152 6.60 -8.15 -4.05
CA GLU A 152 6.84 -9.29 -4.90
C GLU A 152 5.81 -10.41 -4.60
N PRO A 153 5.45 -11.26 -5.58
CA PRO A 153 4.36 -12.22 -5.42
C PRO A 153 4.46 -13.11 -4.17
N ALA A 154 5.66 -13.56 -3.82
CA ALA A 154 5.86 -14.35 -2.60
C ALA A 154 5.56 -13.54 -1.32
N GLY A 155 6.04 -12.28 -1.26
CA GLY A 155 5.76 -11.38 -0.13
C GLY A 155 4.28 -11.02 -0.03
N ALA A 156 3.59 -10.87 -1.16
CA ALA A 156 2.15 -10.63 -1.19
C ALA A 156 1.35 -11.83 -0.62
N VAL A 157 1.75 -13.06 -0.96
CA VAL A 157 1.16 -14.28 -0.39
C VAL A 157 1.40 -14.34 1.12
N ASP A 158 2.63 -14.03 1.57
CA ASP A 158 2.96 -14.06 2.99
C ASP A 158 2.21 -12.99 3.78
N LEU A 159 2.04 -11.79 3.21
CA LEU A 159 1.19 -10.75 3.81
C LEU A 159 -0.27 -11.20 3.93
N LEU A 160 -0.85 -11.76 2.88
CA LEU A 160 -2.23 -12.27 2.92
C LEU A 160 -2.42 -13.35 4.00
N ARG A 161 -1.43 -14.23 4.17
CA ARG A 161 -1.40 -15.22 5.26
C ARG A 161 -1.30 -14.56 6.64
N ALA A 162 -0.47 -13.52 6.77
CA ALA A 162 -0.33 -12.75 8.01
C ALA A 162 -1.65 -12.06 8.39
N MET A 163 -2.33 -11.43 7.42
CA MET A 163 -3.66 -10.82 7.62
C MET A 163 -4.68 -11.87 8.08
N ARG A 164 -4.69 -13.04 7.43
CA ARG A 164 -5.56 -14.15 7.83
C ARG A 164 -5.26 -14.59 9.27
N GLY A 165 -3.99 -14.74 9.63
CA GLY A 165 -3.57 -15.09 10.99
C GLY A 165 -4.01 -14.06 12.03
N SER A 166 -3.99 -12.77 11.68
CA SER A 166 -4.41 -11.67 12.57
C SER A 166 -5.93 -11.59 12.73
N LEU A 167 -6.67 -11.80 11.64
CA LEU A 167 -8.14 -11.66 11.62
C LEU A 167 -8.85 -12.91 12.16
N GLY A 168 -8.28 -14.09 11.92
CA GLY A 168 -8.83 -15.37 12.36
C GLY A 168 -9.72 -16.08 11.34
N GLU A 169 -10.22 -17.25 11.72
CA GLU A 169 -11.09 -18.06 10.88
C GLU A 169 -12.43 -17.38 10.63
N GLY A 170 -12.98 -17.59 9.42
CA GLY A 170 -14.26 -17.01 9.01
C GLY A 170 -14.23 -15.48 8.84
N ALA A 171 -13.07 -14.84 9.00
CA ALA A 171 -12.94 -13.43 8.73
C ALA A 171 -13.10 -13.15 7.23
N ARG A 172 -13.55 -11.93 6.90
CA ARG A 172 -13.61 -11.43 5.53
C ARG A 172 -12.60 -10.34 5.33
N LEU A 173 -12.08 -10.22 4.11
CA LEU A 173 -11.13 -9.21 3.67
C LEU A 173 -11.70 -8.51 2.44
N LEU A 174 -11.79 -7.19 2.50
CA LEU A 174 -12.03 -6.34 1.34
C LEU A 174 -10.69 -5.79 0.88
N ILE A 175 -10.32 -6.07 -0.36
CA ILE A 175 -9.02 -5.69 -0.91
C ILE A 175 -9.19 -4.97 -2.24
N GLY A 176 -8.49 -3.84 -2.40
CA GLY A 176 -8.37 -3.14 -3.68
C GLY A 176 -7.21 -3.68 -4.50
N MET A 177 -7.45 -3.95 -5.77
CA MET A 177 -6.43 -4.47 -6.70
C MET A 177 -6.51 -3.75 -8.05
N ASP A 178 -5.42 -3.10 -8.40
CA ASP A 178 -5.28 -2.41 -9.67
C ASP A 178 -5.10 -3.41 -10.81
N ARG A 179 -5.80 -3.17 -11.93
CA ARG A 179 -5.88 -4.12 -13.05
C ARG A 179 -4.91 -3.73 -14.17
N VAL A 180 -4.51 -4.75 -14.95
CA VAL A 180 -3.79 -4.53 -16.21
C VAL A 180 -4.67 -3.70 -17.15
N LYS A 181 -4.10 -2.67 -17.74
CA LYS A 181 -4.74 -1.76 -18.67
C LYS A 181 -3.71 -1.15 -19.61
N ASP A 182 -4.13 -0.16 -20.40
CA ASP A 182 -3.27 0.57 -21.30
C ASP A 182 -2.02 1.13 -20.59
N GLN A 183 -0.86 0.95 -21.23
CA GLN A 183 0.44 1.32 -20.66
C GLN A 183 0.56 2.84 -20.46
N ASP A 184 0.00 3.66 -21.34
CA ASP A 184 0.10 5.11 -21.24
C ASP A 184 -0.68 5.61 -20.03
N VAL A 185 -1.84 5.00 -19.72
CA VAL A 185 -2.61 5.28 -18.50
C VAL A 185 -1.83 4.88 -17.25
N LEU A 186 -1.15 3.73 -17.30
CA LEU A 186 -0.34 3.25 -16.17
C LEU A 186 0.86 4.17 -15.93
N LEU A 187 1.59 4.54 -16.97
CA LEU A 187 2.77 5.41 -16.86
C LEU A 187 2.40 6.80 -16.37
N ALA A 188 1.33 7.41 -16.91
CA ALA A 188 0.89 8.73 -16.47
C ALA A 188 0.54 8.79 -14.97
N ALA A 189 0.02 7.70 -14.40
CA ALA A 189 -0.32 7.63 -12.99
C ALA A 189 0.92 7.61 -12.06
N TYR A 190 2.10 7.24 -12.59
CA TYR A 190 3.36 7.15 -11.83
C TYR A 190 4.43 8.12 -12.32
N ASP A 191 4.14 8.94 -13.30
CA ASP A 191 5.01 10.00 -13.83
C ASP A 191 4.13 11.16 -14.33
N ASP A 192 3.50 11.83 -13.38
CA ASP A 192 2.52 12.90 -13.61
C ASP A 192 3.16 14.17 -14.17
N ALA A 193 2.40 14.91 -14.94
CA ALA A 193 2.86 16.14 -15.60
C ALA A 193 3.27 17.26 -14.64
N GLU A 194 2.72 17.29 -13.41
CA GLU A 194 3.08 18.25 -12.36
C GLU A 194 4.36 17.89 -11.62
N GLY A 195 4.86 16.63 -11.77
CA GLY A 195 6.08 16.15 -11.13
C GLY A 195 5.94 15.85 -9.62
N VAL A 196 4.73 15.67 -9.13
CA VAL A 196 4.48 15.36 -7.71
C VAL A 196 5.00 13.98 -7.37
N THR A 197 4.80 12.98 -8.24
CA THR A 197 5.33 11.63 -8.07
C THR A 197 6.87 11.64 -8.13
N ALA A 198 7.45 12.46 -9.01
CA ALA A 198 8.90 12.66 -9.05
C ALA A 198 9.43 13.22 -7.72
N ALA A 199 8.76 14.23 -7.16
CA ALA A 199 9.11 14.80 -5.87
C ALA A 199 8.99 13.76 -4.74
N PHE A 200 7.96 12.92 -4.75
CA PHE A 200 7.77 11.82 -3.81
C PHE A 200 8.93 10.81 -3.87
N ASN A 201 9.32 10.38 -5.06
CA ASN A 201 10.42 9.45 -5.24
C ASN A 201 11.76 10.06 -4.82
N LEU A 202 12.05 11.32 -5.19
CA LEU A 202 13.27 12.03 -4.83
C LEU A 202 13.37 12.32 -3.33
N ASN A 203 12.24 12.43 -2.62
CA ASN A 203 12.23 12.61 -1.17
C ASN A 203 12.96 11.47 -0.43
N LEU A 204 13.03 10.27 -1.00
CA LEU A 204 13.80 9.17 -0.42
C LEU A 204 15.29 9.53 -0.30
N LEU A 205 15.88 10.19 -1.30
CA LEU A 205 17.27 10.65 -1.25
C LEU A 205 17.44 11.81 -0.26
N ALA A 206 16.47 12.74 -0.22
CA ALA A 206 16.46 13.80 0.78
C ALA A 206 16.38 13.25 2.21
N ARG A 207 15.62 12.18 2.41
CA ARG A 207 15.52 11.44 3.66
C ARG A 207 16.86 10.80 4.05
N ILE A 208 17.55 10.17 3.10
CA ILE A 208 18.91 9.63 3.32
C ILE A 208 19.86 10.74 3.80
N ASN A 209 19.83 11.90 3.17
CA ASN A 209 20.68 13.03 3.59
C ASN A 209 20.33 13.50 4.99
N ARG A 210 19.05 13.62 5.32
CA ARG A 210 18.58 14.13 6.61
C ARG A 210 18.79 13.15 7.77
N GLU A 211 18.47 11.87 7.57
CA GLU A 211 18.40 10.88 8.65
C GLU A 211 19.67 9.99 8.76
N LEU A 212 20.45 9.88 7.68
CA LEU A 212 21.64 9.03 7.61
C LEU A 212 22.92 9.82 7.35
N GLU A 213 22.92 11.14 7.59
CA GLU A 213 24.07 12.02 7.39
C GLU A 213 24.66 11.88 5.98
N GLY A 214 23.79 11.74 4.96
CA GLY A 214 24.16 11.58 3.58
C GLY A 214 24.50 12.91 2.90
N ASP A 215 25.20 12.83 1.78
CA ASP A 215 25.53 13.97 0.90
C ASP A 215 25.11 13.70 -0.56
N VAL A 216 24.02 12.93 -0.74
CA VAL A 216 23.49 12.61 -2.07
C VAL A 216 23.11 13.89 -2.81
N PRO A 217 23.72 14.20 -3.97
CA PRO A 217 23.36 15.38 -4.75
C PRO A 217 22.04 15.16 -5.48
N LEU A 218 20.95 15.71 -4.94
CA LEU A 218 19.59 15.47 -5.43
C LEU A 218 19.40 15.89 -6.91
N ASP A 219 20.10 16.93 -7.35
CA ASP A 219 20.10 17.42 -8.73
C ASP A 219 20.78 16.47 -9.73
N ALA A 220 21.51 15.45 -9.24
CA ALA A 220 22.11 14.41 -10.06
C ALA A 220 21.17 13.23 -10.34
N PHE A 221 19.97 13.23 -9.76
CA PHE A 221 19.01 12.15 -9.94
C PHE A 221 17.71 12.66 -10.55
N ARG A 222 17.07 11.77 -11.30
CA ARG A 222 15.74 11.99 -11.84
C ARG A 222 14.83 10.81 -11.56
N HIS A 223 13.56 11.08 -11.40
CA HIS A 223 12.54 10.06 -11.34
C HIS A 223 12.34 9.41 -12.72
N ARG A 224 12.02 8.12 -12.71
CA ARG A 224 11.67 7.36 -13.90
C ARG A 224 10.66 6.29 -13.54
N ALA A 225 9.50 6.30 -14.18
CA ALA A 225 8.53 5.20 -14.14
C ALA A 225 8.71 4.31 -15.39
N VAL A 226 8.62 2.99 -15.20
CA VAL A 226 8.78 2.00 -16.27
C VAL A 226 7.70 0.94 -16.15
N TRP A 227 7.07 0.58 -17.27
CA TRP A 227 6.23 -0.60 -17.35
C TRP A 227 7.10 -1.83 -17.60
N ASN A 228 7.11 -2.76 -16.66
CA ASN A 228 7.74 -4.07 -16.80
C ASN A 228 6.66 -5.09 -17.19
N GLU A 229 6.54 -5.35 -18.50
CA GLU A 229 5.51 -6.25 -19.03
C GLU A 229 5.68 -7.69 -18.52
N GLY A 230 6.93 -8.18 -18.42
CA GLY A 230 7.22 -9.54 -17.97
C GLY A 230 6.80 -9.79 -16.51
N ALA A 231 6.84 -8.76 -15.67
CA ALA A 231 6.42 -8.81 -14.28
C ALA A 231 5.02 -8.22 -14.05
N SER A 232 4.38 -7.69 -15.09
CA SER A 232 3.07 -7.03 -15.04
C SER A 232 3.01 -5.96 -13.95
N ARG A 233 3.96 -5.01 -13.96
CA ARG A 233 4.05 -3.97 -12.93
C ARG A 233 4.64 -2.67 -13.46
N ILE A 234 4.26 -1.56 -12.84
CA ILE A 234 5.06 -0.33 -12.89
C ILE A 234 6.21 -0.46 -11.89
N GLU A 235 7.37 0.00 -12.29
CA GLU A 235 8.54 0.17 -11.44
C GLU A 235 8.91 1.65 -11.36
N MET A 236 9.16 2.16 -10.15
CA MET A 236 9.75 3.48 -9.98
C MET A 236 11.25 3.35 -9.71
N HIS A 237 12.00 4.22 -10.34
CA HIS A 237 13.45 4.27 -10.24
C HIS A 237 13.93 5.69 -10.00
N LEU A 238 15.07 5.81 -9.30
CA LEU A 238 15.87 7.02 -9.23
C LEU A 238 17.08 6.79 -10.13
N GLU A 239 17.14 7.47 -11.28
CA GLU A 239 18.20 7.32 -12.27
C GLU A 239 19.25 8.41 -12.09
N ALA A 240 20.53 8.02 -12.02
CA ALA A 240 21.65 8.96 -12.02
C ALA A 240 21.77 9.65 -13.39
N ALA A 241 21.57 10.96 -13.44
CA ALA A 241 21.64 11.75 -14.69
C ALA A 241 23.09 11.98 -15.16
N ARG A 242 24.07 11.79 -14.29
CA ARG A 242 25.52 11.89 -14.52
C ARG A 242 26.24 10.93 -13.60
N ASP A 243 27.53 10.70 -13.85
CA ASP A 243 28.37 10.00 -12.89
C ASP A 243 28.36 10.76 -11.55
N VAL A 244 28.14 10.04 -10.47
CA VAL A 244 27.96 10.61 -9.14
C VAL A 244 28.62 9.74 -8.08
N ALA A 245 29.23 10.36 -7.09
CA ALA A 245 29.69 9.71 -5.88
C ALA A 245 29.11 10.46 -4.68
N PHE A 246 28.68 9.72 -3.67
CA PHE A 246 28.07 10.26 -2.47
C PHE A 246 28.32 9.35 -1.27
N THR A 247 28.04 9.86 -0.09
CA THR A 247 28.09 9.13 1.17
C THR A 247 26.67 8.94 1.71
N ALA A 248 26.38 7.78 2.29
CA ALA A 248 25.15 7.52 3.02
C ALA A 248 25.47 6.61 4.22
N ALA A 249 25.03 6.99 5.42
CA ALA A 249 25.27 6.25 6.67
C ALA A 249 26.76 5.95 6.94
N GLY A 250 27.65 6.83 6.50
CA GLY A 250 29.12 6.70 6.66
C GLY A 250 29.83 5.87 5.59
N GLU A 251 29.09 5.24 4.65
CA GLU A 251 29.67 4.44 3.55
C GLU A 251 29.62 5.24 2.24
N ARG A 252 30.66 5.03 1.39
CA ARG A 252 30.78 5.71 0.09
C ARG A 252 30.25 4.86 -1.04
N PHE A 253 29.41 5.48 -1.88
CA PHE A 253 28.80 4.88 -3.06
C PHE A 253 29.15 5.68 -4.32
N ALA A 254 29.18 5.00 -5.46
CA ALA A 254 29.28 5.63 -6.77
C ALA A 254 28.29 4.99 -7.73
N MET A 255 27.72 5.81 -8.61
CA MET A 255 26.83 5.39 -9.69
C MET A 255 27.28 6.06 -10.98
N ALA A 256 27.28 5.30 -12.06
CA ALA A 256 27.49 5.84 -13.39
C ALA A 256 26.20 6.47 -13.93
N ALA A 257 26.31 7.39 -14.88
CA ALA A 257 25.17 7.93 -15.59
C ALA A 257 24.30 6.79 -16.18
N GLY A 258 22.99 6.87 -15.94
CA GLY A 258 22.02 5.86 -16.34
C GLY A 258 21.86 4.68 -15.37
N GLU A 259 22.73 4.51 -14.35
CA GLU A 259 22.44 3.54 -13.27
C GLU A 259 21.21 3.97 -12.47
N THR A 260 20.44 3.00 -12.01
CA THR A 260 19.20 3.26 -11.27
C THR A 260 19.20 2.63 -9.88
N VAL A 261 18.44 3.24 -8.97
CA VAL A 261 17.99 2.64 -7.73
C VAL A 261 16.50 2.36 -7.89
N HIS A 262 16.10 1.09 -7.83
CA HIS A 262 14.71 0.67 -7.85
C HIS A 262 14.06 0.98 -6.49
N THR A 263 12.95 1.68 -6.49
CA THR A 263 12.35 2.23 -5.27
C THR A 263 10.94 1.71 -4.99
N GLU A 264 10.18 1.36 -6.02
CA GLU A 264 8.83 0.82 -5.85
C GLU A 264 8.44 -0.12 -6.98
N ASN A 265 7.69 -1.14 -6.61
CA ASN A 265 6.84 -1.93 -7.53
C ASN A 265 5.39 -1.51 -7.38
N SER A 266 4.64 -1.62 -8.47
CA SER A 266 3.17 -1.60 -8.44
C SER A 266 2.62 -2.60 -9.43
N HIS A 267 2.40 -3.83 -8.95
CA HIS A 267 1.86 -4.92 -9.77
C HIS A 267 0.42 -4.63 -10.18
N LYS A 268 0.11 -4.99 -11.42
CA LYS A 268 -1.22 -4.93 -12.00
C LYS A 268 -1.72 -6.34 -12.25
N TYR A 269 -2.97 -6.59 -11.98
CA TYR A 269 -3.51 -7.93 -11.93
C TYR A 269 -4.52 -8.18 -13.05
N THR A 270 -4.43 -9.36 -13.69
CA THR A 270 -5.59 -9.89 -14.40
C THR A 270 -6.57 -10.49 -13.38
N PRO A 271 -7.86 -10.71 -13.72
CA PRO A 271 -8.82 -11.34 -12.82
C PRO A 271 -8.35 -12.70 -12.31
N GLU A 272 -7.68 -13.49 -13.16
CA GLU A 272 -7.13 -14.80 -12.83
C GLU A 272 -5.96 -14.69 -11.84
N ALA A 273 -5.04 -13.76 -12.08
CA ALA A 273 -3.88 -13.52 -11.22
C ALA A 273 -4.31 -13.03 -9.82
N ALA A 274 -5.29 -12.13 -9.75
CA ALA A 274 -5.85 -11.66 -8.48
C ALA A 274 -6.45 -12.81 -7.67
N ARG A 275 -7.29 -13.64 -8.30
CA ARG A 275 -7.91 -14.81 -7.65
C ARG A 275 -6.87 -15.85 -7.22
N LEU A 276 -5.86 -16.09 -8.05
CA LEU A 276 -4.78 -17.03 -7.71
C LEU A 276 -3.98 -16.54 -6.51
N LEU A 277 -3.61 -15.25 -6.47
CA LEU A 277 -2.88 -14.65 -5.37
C LEU A 277 -3.66 -14.76 -4.05
N LEU A 278 -4.94 -14.38 -4.06
CA LEU A 278 -5.82 -14.47 -2.88
C LEU A 278 -5.91 -15.90 -2.37
N ARG A 279 -6.14 -16.89 -3.26
CA ARG A 279 -6.20 -18.30 -2.88
C ARG A 279 -4.89 -18.82 -2.32
N ALA A 280 -3.74 -18.42 -2.87
CA ALA A 280 -2.42 -18.77 -2.35
C ALA A 280 -2.20 -18.19 -0.93
N GLY A 281 -2.77 -17.01 -0.64
CA GLY A 281 -2.80 -16.40 0.68
C GLY A 281 -3.83 -17.00 1.65
N GLY A 282 -4.66 -17.97 1.21
CA GLY A 282 -5.68 -18.62 2.02
C GLY A 282 -7.02 -17.88 2.06
N TRP A 283 -7.29 -17.04 1.06
CA TRP A 283 -8.52 -16.29 0.90
C TRP A 283 -9.30 -16.78 -0.33
N GLU A 284 -10.60 -17.06 -0.16
CA GLU A 284 -11.48 -17.38 -1.29
C GLU A 284 -12.21 -16.12 -1.72
N PRO A 285 -12.01 -15.61 -2.95
CA PRO A 285 -12.81 -14.53 -3.50
C PRO A 285 -14.28 -14.93 -3.59
N VAL A 286 -15.17 -14.16 -2.95
CA VAL A 286 -16.61 -14.43 -2.96
C VAL A 286 -17.39 -13.42 -3.76
N ARG A 287 -16.90 -12.19 -3.88
CA ARG A 287 -17.49 -11.13 -4.69
C ARG A 287 -16.44 -10.19 -5.25
N GLU A 288 -16.72 -9.60 -6.40
CA GLU A 288 -15.84 -8.63 -7.06
C GLU A 288 -16.70 -7.50 -7.63
N TRP A 289 -16.32 -6.27 -7.33
CA TRP A 289 -16.85 -5.05 -7.94
C TRP A 289 -15.77 -4.38 -8.76
N ILE A 290 -16.15 -3.89 -9.94
CA ILE A 290 -15.21 -3.34 -10.92
C ILE A 290 -15.79 -2.01 -11.41
N ASP A 291 -14.94 -1.03 -11.68
CA ASP A 291 -15.36 0.22 -12.33
C ASP A 291 -15.76 0.00 -13.79
N GLU A 292 -16.46 0.98 -14.36
CA GLU A 292 -17.01 0.89 -15.73
C GLU A 292 -15.95 0.72 -16.82
N ARG A 293 -14.71 1.20 -16.58
CA ARG A 293 -13.57 1.07 -17.49
C ARG A 293 -12.85 -0.26 -17.35
N GLY A 294 -13.14 -1.01 -16.27
CA GLY A 294 -12.43 -2.23 -15.94
C GLY A 294 -11.01 -2.00 -15.43
N TRP A 295 -10.73 -0.84 -14.85
CA TRP A 295 -9.39 -0.44 -14.42
C TRP A 295 -9.01 -0.91 -13.03
N PHE A 296 -9.99 -1.06 -12.13
CA PHE A 296 -9.76 -1.40 -10.75
C PHE A 296 -10.78 -2.42 -10.24
N SER A 297 -10.34 -3.33 -9.38
CA SER A 297 -11.21 -4.29 -8.70
C SER A 297 -11.19 -4.07 -7.20
N VAL A 298 -12.36 -4.10 -6.59
CA VAL A 298 -12.52 -4.28 -5.14
C VAL A 298 -13.09 -5.68 -4.92
N ILE A 299 -12.34 -6.52 -4.22
CA ILE A 299 -12.64 -7.94 -4.06
C ILE A 299 -12.93 -8.22 -2.58
N LEU A 300 -14.09 -8.83 -2.33
CA LEU A 300 -14.42 -9.42 -1.04
C LEU A 300 -13.99 -10.88 -1.05
N ALA A 301 -13.18 -11.26 -0.08
CA ALA A 301 -12.70 -12.62 0.08
C ALA A 301 -12.95 -13.13 1.51
N GLU A 302 -13.12 -14.44 1.65
CA GLU A 302 -13.36 -15.12 2.93
C GLU A 302 -12.16 -16.01 3.30
N ALA A 303 -11.77 -15.97 4.57
CA ALA A 303 -10.68 -16.81 5.07
C ALA A 303 -11.08 -18.29 4.99
N ARG A 304 -10.33 -19.07 4.20
CA ARG A 304 -10.53 -20.52 4.14
C ARG A 304 -10.07 -21.17 5.45
N PRO A 305 -10.77 -22.21 5.93
CA PRO A 305 -10.20 -23.04 6.98
C PRO A 305 -8.86 -23.63 6.50
N PRO A 306 -7.89 -23.85 7.39
CA PRO A 306 -6.67 -24.55 7.01
C PRO A 306 -7.07 -25.88 6.37
N ALA A 307 -6.44 -26.24 5.23
CA ALA A 307 -6.65 -27.54 4.65
C ALA A 307 -6.37 -28.59 5.75
N ALA A 308 -7.31 -29.51 5.96
CA ALA A 308 -7.05 -30.62 6.87
C ALA A 308 -5.74 -31.28 6.42
N ALA A 309 -4.80 -31.44 7.35
CA ALA A 309 -3.57 -32.18 7.07
C ALA A 309 -3.96 -33.58 6.56
N PRO A 310 -3.31 -34.07 5.49
CA PRO A 310 -3.58 -35.40 4.93
C PRO A 310 -3.31 -36.51 5.95
#